data_b7e9eb67acaae05285650fc11a7b14e5
#
_entry.id   b7e9eb67acaae05285650fc11a7b14e5
#
_cell.length_a   1.000
_cell.length_b   1.000
_cell.length_c   1.000
_cell.angle_alpha   90.00
_cell.angle_beta   90.00
_cell.angle_gamma   90.00
#
_symmetry.space_group_name_H-M   'P 1'
#
loop_
_entity.id
_entity.type
_entity.pdbx_description
1 polymer ?
#
loop_
_entity_poly.entity_id
_entity_poly.type
_entity_poly.pdbx_seq_one_letter_code
_entity_poly.pdbx_strand_id
1 'polypeptide(L)'
;MAKEKMSIEKKTKLIYSIELLVFVAIFIVIATLEILGIIGKREIMLIIFNWVTIFGGTWLIVDFFWVLFSKKRRKKNSLLDKALLLPLAVYFITFDILCFCNLSFITLEFRRLMMAIGFYYVAAIYLFQAIYHYYKPVPMMLQAIEEAKQEEKKEKQVELPKEEQPAEEANNVEEKPQD
;
A
#
# COMPACT_ATOMS: atom_id res chain seq x y z
N MET A 1 33.07 1.98 13.15
CA MET A 1 32.12 1.17 12.35
C MET A 1 31.32 2.10 11.47
N ALA A 2 31.65 2.18 10.18
CA ALA A 2 30.89 2.97 9.21
C ALA A 2 29.52 2.31 9.01
N LYS A 3 28.42 3.00 9.36
CA LYS A 3 27.06 2.56 9.02
C LYS A 3 26.96 2.55 7.50
N GLU A 4 26.94 1.36 6.92
CA GLU A 4 26.69 1.17 5.49
C GLU A 4 25.35 1.83 5.17
N LYS A 5 25.38 2.87 4.34
CA LYS A 5 24.19 3.62 3.95
C LYS A 5 23.28 2.65 3.17
N MET A 6 22.16 2.26 3.77
CA MET A 6 21.21 1.34 3.15
C MET A 6 20.74 1.91 1.81
N SER A 7 20.80 1.11 0.75
CA SER A 7 20.34 1.50 -0.60
C SER A 7 18.89 2.00 -0.54
N ILE A 8 18.56 3.07 -1.28
CA ILE A 8 17.20 3.65 -1.40
C ILE A 8 16.19 2.56 -1.69
N GLU A 9 16.52 1.64 -2.58
CA GLU A 9 15.64 0.52 -2.93
C GLU A 9 15.29 -0.37 -1.73
N LYS A 10 16.31 -0.76 -0.94
CA LYS A 10 16.09 -1.57 0.27
C LYS A 10 15.25 -0.81 1.29
N LYS A 11 15.49 0.49 1.46
CA LYS A 11 14.73 1.35 2.37
C LYS A 11 13.26 1.44 1.98
N THR A 12 12.96 1.69 0.71
CA THR A 12 11.57 1.79 0.20
C THR A 12 10.83 0.46 0.34
N LYS A 13 11.46 -0.67 -0.01
CA LYS A 13 10.89 -1.99 0.18
C LYS A 13 10.59 -2.31 1.64
N LEU A 14 11.49 -1.93 2.54
CA LEU A 14 11.34 -2.15 3.98
C LEU A 14 10.18 -1.32 4.54
N ILE A 15 10.09 -0.03 4.19
CA ILE A 15 9.01 0.85 4.64
C ILE A 15 7.65 0.28 4.20
N TYR A 16 7.50 -0.08 2.93
CA TYR A 16 6.27 -0.65 2.42
C TYR A 16 5.89 -1.97 3.12
N SER A 17 6.87 -2.84 3.37
CA SER A 17 6.61 -4.10 4.10
C SER A 17 6.20 -3.83 5.54
N ILE A 18 6.80 -2.83 6.22
CA ILE A 18 6.42 -2.43 7.57
C ILE A 18 4.99 -1.89 7.60
N GLU A 19 4.59 -1.06 6.64
CA GLU A 19 3.22 -0.56 6.52
C GLU A 19 2.21 -1.71 6.43
N LEU A 20 2.48 -2.70 5.58
CA LEU A 20 1.61 -3.89 5.47
C LEU A 20 1.59 -4.71 6.77
N LEU A 21 2.72 -4.87 7.47
CA LEU A 21 2.77 -5.58 8.75
C LEU A 21 2.00 -4.86 9.85
N VAL A 22 1.94 -3.52 9.83
CA VAL A 22 1.07 -2.74 10.74
C VAL A 22 -0.39 -3.09 10.48
N PHE A 23 -0.84 -3.17 9.22
CA PHE A 23 -2.20 -3.61 8.90
C PHE A 23 -2.46 -5.04 9.37
N VAL A 24 -1.50 -5.96 9.19
CA VAL A 24 -1.61 -7.34 9.72
C VAL A 24 -1.87 -7.32 11.22
N ALA A 25 -1.10 -6.55 11.98
CA ALA A 25 -1.26 -6.45 13.43
C ALA A 25 -2.65 -5.89 13.81
N ILE A 26 -3.12 -4.85 13.12
CA ILE A 26 -4.44 -4.25 13.34
C ILE A 26 -5.54 -5.29 13.12
N PHE A 27 -5.52 -6.01 12.00
CA PHE A 27 -6.55 -7.01 11.69
C PHE A 27 -6.53 -8.21 12.63
N ILE A 28 -5.35 -8.66 13.09
CA ILE A 28 -5.24 -9.70 14.12
C ILE A 28 -5.87 -9.22 15.44
N VAL A 29 -5.60 -7.99 15.84
CA VAL A 29 -6.17 -7.41 17.07
C VAL A 29 -7.70 -7.34 16.94
N ILE A 30 -8.23 -6.81 15.83
CA ILE A 30 -9.68 -6.72 15.61
C ILE A 30 -10.31 -8.12 15.64
N ALA A 31 -9.74 -9.10 14.92
CA ALA A 31 -10.24 -10.48 14.92
C ALA A 31 -10.26 -11.10 16.32
N THR A 32 -9.20 -10.88 17.10
CA THR A 32 -9.09 -11.37 18.47
C THR A 32 -10.14 -10.73 19.38
N LEU A 33 -10.34 -9.42 19.28
CA LEU A 33 -11.35 -8.67 20.05
C LEU A 33 -12.78 -9.12 19.69
N GLU A 34 -13.02 -9.50 18.43
CA GLU A 34 -14.30 -10.08 18.01
C GLU A 34 -14.53 -11.46 18.65
N ILE A 35 -13.54 -12.36 18.64
CA ILE A 35 -13.64 -13.68 19.27
C ILE A 35 -13.91 -13.53 20.77
N LEU A 36 -13.21 -12.61 21.44
CA LEU A 36 -13.42 -12.33 22.86
C LEU A 36 -14.76 -11.65 23.14
N GLY A 37 -15.51 -11.28 22.12
CA GLY A 37 -16.80 -10.60 22.24
C GLY A 37 -16.72 -9.21 22.83
N ILE A 38 -15.56 -8.55 22.72
CA ILE A 38 -15.36 -7.19 23.25
C ILE A 38 -16.01 -6.17 22.33
N ILE A 39 -15.83 -6.31 21.01
CA ILE A 39 -16.39 -5.38 20.01
C ILE A 39 -17.85 -5.67 19.75
N GLY A 40 -18.22 -6.91 19.54
CA GLY A 40 -19.58 -7.34 19.17
C GLY A 40 -20.58 -7.44 20.35
N LYS A 41 -20.38 -6.75 21.48
CA LYS A 41 -21.30 -6.82 22.63
C LYS A 41 -22.67 -6.18 22.38
N ARG A 42 -22.75 -5.19 21.50
CA ARG A 42 -23.98 -4.45 21.19
C ARG A 42 -24.44 -4.77 19.77
N GLU A 43 -25.70 -5.07 19.60
CA GLU A 43 -26.31 -5.32 18.28
C GLU A 43 -26.06 -4.15 17.29
N ILE A 44 -26.11 -2.92 17.79
CA ILE A 44 -25.83 -1.72 16.99
C ILE A 44 -24.41 -1.78 16.37
N MET A 45 -23.41 -2.23 17.14
CA MET A 45 -22.05 -2.35 16.63
C MET A 45 -21.95 -3.40 15.51
N LEU A 46 -22.66 -4.52 15.65
CA LEU A 46 -22.72 -5.54 14.58
C LEU A 46 -23.38 -5.01 13.32
N ILE A 47 -24.45 -4.23 13.44
CA ILE A 47 -25.10 -3.60 12.29
C ILE A 47 -24.14 -2.63 11.59
N ILE A 48 -23.43 -1.81 12.35
CA ILE A 48 -22.42 -0.88 11.79
C ILE A 48 -21.32 -1.67 11.07
N PHE A 49 -20.80 -2.73 11.68
CA PHE A 49 -19.80 -3.59 11.06
C PHE A 49 -20.29 -4.22 9.76
N ASN A 50 -21.51 -4.77 9.74
CA ASN A 50 -22.10 -5.33 8.52
C ASN A 50 -22.18 -4.29 7.40
N TRP A 51 -22.59 -3.06 7.69
CA TRP A 51 -22.59 -2.00 6.67
C TRP A 51 -21.18 -1.64 6.19
N VAL A 52 -20.20 -1.52 7.08
CA VAL A 52 -18.81 -1.23 6.74
C VAL A 52 -18.22 -2.33 5.85
N THR A 53 -18.50 -3.59 6.16
CA THR A 53 -18.00 -4.74 5.39
C THR A 53 -18.69 -4.89 4.03
N ILE A 54 -19.99 -4.59 3.92
CA ILE A 54 -20.71 -4.53 2.62
C ILE A 54 -20.12 -3.42 1.74
N PHE A 55 -19.99 -2.21 2.26
CA PHE A 55 -19.43 -1.10 1.49
C PHE A 55 -17.97 -1.37 1.11
N GLY A 56 -17.17 -1.86 2.06
CA GLY A 56 -15.78 -2.25 1.82
C GLY A 56 -15.65 -3.36 0.78
N GLY A 57 -16.46 -4.41 0.91
CA GLY A 57 -16.49 -5.53 -0.04
C GLY A 57 -16.92 -5.07 -1.45
N THR A 58 -17.98 -4.26 -1.53
CA THR A 58 -18.45 -3.69 -2.81
C THR A 58 -17.35 -2.83 -3.45
N TRP A 59 -16.69 -1.98 -2.65
CA TRP A 59 -15.57 -1.17 -3.13
C TRP A 59 -14.42 -2.03 -3.66
N LEU A 60 -14.06 -3.11 -2.98
CA LEU A 60 -13.00 -4.03 -3.44
C LEU A 60 -13.35 -4.67 -4.80
N ILE A 61 -14.61 -5.06 -5.00
CA ILE A 61 -15.08 -5.60 -6.28
C ILE A 61 -14.99 -4.54 -7.37
N VAL A 62 -15.49 -3.33 -7.12
CA VAL A 62 -15.45 -2.22 -8.09
C VAL A 62 -14.01 -1.87 -8.44
N ASP A 63 -13.14 -1.76 -7.45
CA ASP A 63 -11.72 -1.44 -7.66
C ASP A 63 -11.00 -2.53 -8.45
N PHE A 64 -11.29 -3.82 -8.20
CA PHE A 64 -10.77 -4.93 -8.98
C PHE A 64 -11.15 -4.81 -10.47
N PHE A 65 -12.44 -4.64 -10.77
CA PHE A 65 -12.89 -4.48 -12.14
C PHE A 65 -12.34 -3.21 -12.79
N TRP A 66 -12.24 -2.12 -12.04
CA TRP A 66 -11.64 -0.88 -12.54
C TRP A 66 -10.18 -1.05 -12.92
N VAL A 67 -9.39 -1.76 -12.11
CA VAL A 67 -7.99 -2.08 -12.44
C VAL A 67 -7.92 -3.03 -13.63
N LEU A 68 -8.83 -4.00 -13.71
CA LEU A 68 -8.88 -4.98 -14.80
C LEU A 68 -9.13 -4.31 -16.16
N PHE A 69 -10.08 -3.38 -16.23
CA PHE A 69 -10.49 -2.75 -17.51
C PHE A 69 -9.67 -1.49 -17.85
N SER A 70 -9.06 -0.82 -16.87
CA SER A 70 -8.29 0.41 -17.12
C SER A 70 -6.81 0.12 -17.33
N LYS A 71 -6.33 0.25 -18.58
CA LYS A 71 -4.90 0.11 -18.93
C LYS A 71 -3.99 1.04 -18.09
N LYS A 72 -4.45 2.25 -17.77
CA LYS A 72 -3.70 3.23 -16.97
C LYS A 72 -3.52 2.77 -15.51
N ARG A 73 -4.60 2.26 -14.90
CA ARG A 73 -4.55 1.76 -13.51
C ARG A 73 -3.81 0.44 -13.40
N ARG A 74 -3.94 -0.45 -14.38
CA ARG A 74 -3.23 -1.73 -14.44
C ARG A 74 -1.70 -1.58 -14.43
N LYS A 75 -1.18 -0.47 -14.99
CA LYS A 75 0.26 -0.16 -14.95
C LYS A 75 0.75 0.26 -13.56
N LYS A 76 -0.14 0.80 -12.72
CA LYS A 76 0.21 1.30 -11.37
C LYS A 76 -0.05 0.29 -10.26
N ASN A 77 -1.06 -0.57 -10.42
CA ASN A 77 -1.52 -1.49 -9.39
C ASN A 77 -1.18 -2.94 -9.73
N SER A 78 -0.93 -3.74 -8.70
CA SER A 78 -0.79 -5.18 -8.83
C SER A 78 -2.19 -5.81 -8.98
N LEU A 79 -2.43 -6.45 -10.12
CA LEU A 79 -3.68 -7.19 -10.34
C LEU A 79 -3.80 -8.39 -9.39
N LEU A 80 -2.66 -9.01 -9.04
CA LEU A 80 -2.61 -10.13 -8.11
C LEU A 80 -3.16 -9.73 -6.74
N ASP A 81 -2.76 -8.57 -6.21
CA ASP A 81 -3.20 -8.10 -4.89
C ASP A 81 -4.71 -7.90 -4.85
N LYS A 82 -5.26 -7.33 -5.91
CA LYS A 82 -6.71 -7.13 -6.03
C LYS A 82 -7.47 -8.44 -6.21
N ALA A 83 -6.91 -9.39 -6.96
CA ALA A 83 -7.50 -10.71 -7.14
C ALA A 83 -7.53 -11.52 -5.84
N LEU A 84 -6.51 -11.41 -4.99
CA LEU A 84 -6.47 -12.07 -3.68
C LEU A 84 -7.54 -11.54 -2.70
N LEU A 85 -7.93 -10.27 -2.84
CA LEU A 85 -8.97 -9.66 -2.01
C LEU A 85 -10.39 -9.93 -2.51
N LEU A 86 -10.56 -10.38 -3.75
CA LEU A 86 -11.87 -10.64 -4.34
C LEU A 86 -12.69 -11.72 -3.61
N PRO A 87 -12.14 -12.90 -3.27
CA PRO A 87 -12.86 -13.93 -2.52
C PRO A 87 -13.34 -13.40 -1.16
N LEU A 88 -12.53 -12.55 -0.52
CA LEU A 88 -12.87 -11.92 0.74
C LEU A 88 -14.06 -10.96 0.60
N ALA A 89 -14.08 -10.16 -0.47
CA ALA A 89 -15.19 -9.24 -0.74
C ALA A 89 -16.50 -10.00 -0.93
N VAL A 90 -16.47 -11.10 -1.70
CA VAL A 90 -17.64 -11.97 -1.89
C VAL A 90 -18.06 -12.61 -0.55
N TYR A 91 -17.10 -13.08 0.24
CA TYR A 91 -17.35 -13.65 1.55
C TYR A 91 -18.09 -12.67 2.46
N PHE A 92 -17.59 -11.46 2.65
CA PHE A 92 -18.22 -10.47 3.52
C PHE A 92 -19.62 -10.08 3.02
N ILE A 93 -19.78 -9.78 1.75
CA ILE A 93 -21.09 -9.39 1.20
C ILE A 93 -22.10 -10.52 1.39
N THR A 94 -21.73 -11.76 1.06
CA THR A 94 -22.63 -12.92 1.22
C THR A 94 -23.00 -13.14 2.68
N PHE A 95 -22.01 -13.08 3.57
CA PHE A 95 -22.23 -13.27 5.00
C PHE A 95 -23.12 -12.17 5.59
N ASP A 96 -22.89 -10.92 5.24
CA ASP A 96 -23.67 -9.80 5.74
C ASP A 96 -25.12 -9.84 5.24
N ILE A 97 -25.35 -10.23 3.97
CA ILE A 97 -26.70 -10.46 3.45
C ILE A 97 -27.41 -11.55 4.25
N LEU A 98 -26.74 -12.67 4.53
CA LEU A 98 -27.29 -13.74 5.35
C LEU A 98 -27.64 -13.27 6.77
N CYS A 99 -26.80 -12.41 7.37
CA CYS A 99 -27.06 -11.78 8.66
C CYS A 99 -28.32 -10.89 8.64
N PHE A 100 -28.54 -10.12 7.56
CA PHE A 100 -29.74 -9.30 7.40
C PHE A 100 -31.01 -10.12 7.16
N CYS A 101 -30.90 -11.31 6.54
CA CYS A 101 -32.03 -12.24 6.40
C CYS A 101 -32.49 -12.86 7.73
N ASN A 102 -31.78 -12.58 8.82
CA ASN A 102 -32.13 -12.98 10.18
C ASN A 102 -32.48 -14.49 10.33
N LEU A 103 -31.67 -15.33 9.72
CA LEU A 103 -31.85 -16.76 9.72
C LEU A 103 -31.61 -17.33 11.12
N SER A 104 -32.47 -18.25 11.59
CA SER A 104 -32.48 -18.78 12.95
C SER A 104 -31.19 -19.47 13.40
N PHE A 105 -30.38 -19.97 12.46
CA PHE A 105 -29.09 -20.60 12.77
C PHE A 105 -27.92 -19.58 12.92
N ILE A 106 -28.15 -18.30 12.59
CA ILE A 106 -27.14 -17.27 12.70
C ILE A 106 -27.17 -16.64 14.08
N THR A 107 -26.55 -17.32 15.03
CA THR A 107 -26.39 -16.82 16.40
C THR A 107 -25.38 -15.68 16.46
N LEU A 108 -25.42 -14.94 17.57
CA LEU A 108 -24.45 -13.87 17.82
C LEU A 108 -22.99 -14.38 17.83
N GLU A 109 -22.79 -15.57 18.44
CA GLU A 109 -21.46 -16.21 18.48
C GLU A 109 -20.99 -16.64 17.11
N PHE A 110 -21.90 -17.19 16.30
CA PHE A 110 -21.59 -17.53 14.91
C PHE A 110 -21.19 -16.31 14.10
N ARG A 111 -21.90 -15.17 14.25
CA ARG A 111 -21.55 -13.90 13.58
C ARG A 111 -20.14 -13.45 13.95
N ARG A 112 -19.78 -13.44 15.23
CA ARG A 112 -18.45 -13.06 15.71
C ARG A 112 -17.36 -13.96 15.15
N LEU A 113 -17.60 -15.26 15.18
CA LEU A 113 -16.63 -16.24 14.65
C LEU A 113 -16.37 -16.00 13.16
N MET A 114 -17.43 -15.83 12.37
CA MET A 114 -17.30 -15.61 10.94
C MET A 114 -16.60 -14.27 10.62
N MET A 115 -16.96 -13.19 11.33
CA MET A 115 -16.24 -11.90 11.18
C MET A 115 -14.77 -12.04 11.52
N ALA A 116 -14.42 -12.71 12.62
CA ALA A 116 -13.04 -12.94 13.00
C ALA A 116 -12.27 -13.77 11.95
N ILE A 117 -12.88 -14.80 11.38
CA ILE A 117 -12.29 -15.58 10.27
C ILE A 117 -11.99 -14.68 9.08
N GLY A 118 -12.92 -13.79 8.72
CA GLY A 118 -12.72 -12.82 7.64
C GLY A 118 -11.51 -11.90 7.91
N PHE A 119 -11.42 -11.35 9.11
CA PHE A 119 -10.29 -10.47 9.47
C PHE A 119 -8.94 -11.21 9.54
N TYR A 120 -8.91 -12.45 10.03
CA TYR A 120 -7.69 -13.28 9.97
C TYR A 120 -7.28 -13.58 8.52
N TYR A 121 -8.24 -13.81 7.64
CA TYR A 121 -7.97 -13.99 6.22
C TYR A 121 -7.36 -12.71 5.60
N VAL A 122 -7.90 -11.53 5.94
CA VAL A 122 -7.29 -10.23 5.54
C VAL A 122 -5.85 -10.14 6.03
N ALA A 123 -5.61 -10.44 7.32
CA ALA A 123 -4.27 -10.41 7.89
C ALA A 123 -3.31 -11.36 7.16
N ALA A 124 -3.76 -12.56 6.81
CA ALA A 124 -2.97 -13.53 6.06
C ALA A 124 -2.62 -13.02 4.64
N ILE A 125 -3.56 -12.36 3.95
CA ILE A 125 -3.30 -11.75 2.64
C ILE A 125 -2.26 -10.64 2.75
N TYR A 126 -2.41 -9.70 3.71
CA TYR A 126 -1.43 -8.62 3.88
C TYR A 126 -0.05 -9.12 4.29
N LEU A 127 0.00 -10.18 5.12
CA LEU A 127 1.27 -10.83 5.44
C LEU A 127 1.92 -11.44 4.19
N PHE A 128 1.15 -12.14 3.38
CA PHE A 128 1.62 -12.67 2.11
C PHE A 128 2.12 -11.56 1.19
N GLN A 129 1.36 -10.46 1.05
CA GLN A 129 1.75 -9.31 0.24
C GLN A 129 3.02 -8.64 0.77
N ALA A 130 3.18 -8.49 2.10
CA ALA A 130 4.39 -7.92 2.70
C ALA A 130 5.63 -8.72 2.32
N ILE A 131 5.56 -10.05 2.40
CA ILE A 131 6.65 -10.94 2.02
C ILE A 131 6.87 -10.92 0.50
N TYR A 132 5.80 -11.08 -0.28
CA TYR A 132 5.88 -11.17 -1.74
C TYR A 132 6.45 -9.89 -2.37
N HIS A 133 6.00 -8.71 -1.92
CA HIS A 133 6.46 -7.44 -2.47
C HIS A 133 7.85 -7.02 -2.01
N TYR A 134 8.35 -7.58 -0.91
CA TYR A 134 9.74 -7.43 -0.55
C TYR A 134 10.67 -8.04 -1.63
N TYR A 135 10.27 -9.17 -2.22
CA TYR A 135 11.04 -9.82 -3.29
C TYR A 135 10.65 -9.33 -4.69
N LYS A 136 9.36 -9.10 -4.93
CA LYS A 136 8.80 -8.61 -6.21
C LYS A 136 8.10 -7.27 -6.01
N PRO A 137 8.82 -6.14 -6.14
CA PRO A 137 8.23 -4.82 -5.93
C PRO A 137 7.08 -4.56 -6.91
N VAL A 138 6.01 -3.97 -6.40
CA VAL A 138 4.87 -3.52 -7.21
C VAL A 138 5.25 -2.32 -8.08
N PRO A 139 4.56 -2.08 -9.20
CA PRO A 139 4.87 -0.96 -10.09
C PRO A 139 4.90 0.40 -9.39
N MET A 140 4.05 0.62 -8.40
CA MET A 140 4.03 1.83 -7.58
C MET A 140 5.32 2.00 -6.77
N MET A 141 5.86 0.92 -6.19
CA MET A 141 7.15 0.96 -5.48
C MET A 141 8.30 1.27 -6.43
N LEU A 142 8.27 0.72 -7.64
CA LEU A 142 9.31 1.00 -8.64
C LEU A 142 9.32 2.49 -9.02
N GLN A 143 8.16 3.10 -9.20
CA GLN A 143 8.05 4.54 -9.43
C GLN A 143 8.61 5.36 -8.26
N ALA A 144 8.24 5.03 -7.02
CA ALA A 144 8.76 5.70 -5.83
C ALA A 144 10.29 5.56 -5.68
N ILE A 145 10.84 4.39 -6.04
CA ILE A 145 12.29 4.16 -6.05
C ILE A 145 12.99 5.03 -7.13
N GLU A 146 12.39 5.15 -8.31
CA GLU A 146 12.91 5.97 -9.40
C GLU A 146 12.88 7.46 -9.05
N GLU A 147 11.77 7.94 -8.49
CA GLU A 147 11.61 9.34 -8.03
C GLU A 147 12.65 9.66 -6.94
N ALA A 148 12.80 8.83 -5.92
CA ALA A 148 13.78 9.03 -4.86
C ALA A 148 15.24 9.00 -5.38
N LYS A 149 15.54 8.18 -6.38
CA LYS A 149 16.87 8.18 -7.03
C LYS A 149 17.13 9.44 -7.85
N GLN A 150 16.10 10.02 -8.46
CA GLN A 150 16.22 11.28 -9.20
C GLN A 150 16.43 12.46 -8.26
N GLU A 151 15.74 12.49 -7.13
CA GLU A 151 15.93 13.50 -6.09
C GLU A 151 17.36 13.46 -5.52
N GLU A 152 17.86 12.28 -5.16
CA GLU A 152 19.24 12.13 -4.68
C GLU A 152 20.29 12.60 -5.70
N LYS A 153 20.04 12.37 -7.00
CA LYS A 153 20.93 12.88 -8.05
C LYS A 153 20.92 14.39 -8.16
N LYS A 154 19.75 15.02 -8.03
CA LYS A 154 19.61 16.49 -8.04
C LYS A 154 20.30 17.12 -6.84
N GLU A 155 20.12 16.56 -5.64
CA GLU A 155 20.81 17.05 -4.44
C GLU A 155 22.34 16.99 -4.59
N LYS A 156 22.87 15.88 -5.09
CA LYS A 156 24.31 15.73 -5.34
C LYS A 156 24.86 16.70 -6.40
N GLN A 157 24.04 17.09 -7.39
CA GLN A 157 24.45 18.10 -8.39
C GLN A 157 24.45 19.52 -7.83
N VAL A 158 23.60 19.81 -6.84
CA VAL A 158 23.55 21.11 -6.15
C VAL A 158 24.68 21.26 -5.15
N GLU A 159 25.14 20.15 -4.53
CA GLU A 159 26.24 20.13 -3.56
C GLU A 159 27.64 20.18 -4.20
N LEU A 160 27.78 19.98 -5.52
CA LEU A 160 29.04 20.19 -6.19
C LEU A 160 29.33 21.70 -6.21
N PRO A 161 30.43 22.19 -5.55
CA PRO A 161 30.81 23.58 -5.64
C PRO A 161 31.01 23.93 -7.12
N LYS A 162 30.52 25.09 -7.52
CA LYS A 162 30.93 25.71 -8.79
C LYS A 162 32.44 25.93 -8.69
N GLU A 163 33.23 24.93 -9.05
CA GLU A 163 34.63 25.14 -9.33
C GLU A 163 34.72 26.19 -10.40
N GLU A 164 35.42 27.27 -10.03
CA GLU A 164 35.79 28.44 -10.76
C GLU A 164 36.01 28.15 -12.24
N GLN A 165 35.19 28.77 -13.08
CA GLN A 165 35.58 28.97 -14.48
C GLN A 165 36.85 29.80 -14.43
N PRO A 166 37.97 29.35 -15.03
CA PRO A 166 39.12 30.19 -15.19
C PRO A 166 38.69 31.40 -16.03
N ALA A 167 38.92 32.59 -15.49
CA ALA A 167 38.76 33.83 -16.21
C ALA A 167 39.73 33.79 -17.42
N GLU A 168 39.18 33.53 -18.59
CA GLU A 168 39.88 33.79 -19.85
C GLU A 168 40.05 35.29 -19.98
N GLU A 169 41.26 35.79 -19.59
CA GLU A 169 41.71 37.13 -19.77
C GLU A 169 41.56 37.53 -21.24
N ALA A 170 40.73 38.52 -21.46
CA ALA A 170 40.63 39.26 -22.69
C ALA A 170 41.93 40.01 -22.96
N ASN A 171 42.81 39.42 -23.75
CA ASN A 171 43.93 40.14 -24.42
C ASN A 171 43.53 40.44 -25.87
N ASN A 172 42.68 41.42 -26.06
CA ASN A 172 42.51 42.06 -27.35
C ASN A 172 43.40 43.30 -27.38
N VAL A 173 44.62 43.07 -27.86
CA VAL A 173 45.51 44.15 -28.29
C VAL A 173 44.96 44.76 -29.59
N GLU A 174 44.54 46.01 -29.49
CA GLU A 174 44.30 46.89 -30.66
C GLU A 174 45.55 47.00 -31.50
N GLU A 175 45.55 46.54 -32.75
CA GLU A 175 46.40 46.94 -33.79
C GLU A 175 45.61 47.82 -34.76
N LYS A 176 45.91 49.16 -34.72
CA LYS A 176 45.56 50.15 -35.77
C LYS A 176 46.41 49.93 -36.98
N PRO A 177 45.90 49.95 -38.18
CA PRO A 177 46.68 50.24 -39.34
C PRO A 177 46.74 51.75 -39.55
N GLN A 178 48.00 52.24 -39.68
CA GLN A 178 48.31 53.49 -40.34
C GLN A 178 48.50 53.26 -41.85
N ASP A 179 47.99 54.23 -42.57
CA ASP A 179 48.14 54.64 -43.98
C ASP A 179 47.01 54.21 -44.90
#